data_5cb3a366b9b11e3df36119cb2c41a770
#
_entry.id   5cb3a366b9b11e3df36119cb2c41a770
#
_cell.length_a   1.000
_cell.length_b   1.000
_cell.length_c   1.000
_cell.angle_alpha   90.00
_cell.angle_beta   90.00
_cell.angle_gamma   90.00
#
_symmetry.space_group_name_H-M   'P 1'
#
loop_
_entity.id
_entity.type
_entity.pdbx_description
1 polymer ?
#
loop_
_entity_poly.entity_id
_entity_poly.type
_entity_poly.pdbx_seq_one_letter_code
_entity_poly.pdbx_strand_id
1 'polypeptide(L)'
;TWNRERAADMGCVLGQEARGRGKDVILAPGINLIRSPLCGRNFEYMSEDPHLISEMAVPLIRGIEEQDTAACVKHFALNNQETRRLDVEAAVDERALRELYLPGFEAAVKEGKTKTLMGAYNRFRGEHCCHNHYLLQDILRGEWGFDGVVISDWGGVHDTMQAAENGLDIEMSETSDFDQYCMADPLAEKV
;
A
#
# COMPACT_ATOMS: atom_id res chain seq x y z
N THR A 1 -12.98 11.45 -12.14
CA THR A 1 -12.81 11.63 -13.60
C THR A 1 -11.97 10.49 -14.15
N TRP A 2 -12.54 9.66 -15.01
CA TRP A 2 -11.85 8.54 -15.63
C TRP A 2 -11.17 8.97 -16.95
N ASN A 3 -10.14 9.80 -16.81
CA ASN A 3 -9.33 10.28 -17.91
C ASN A 3 -7.85 10.23 -17.50
N ARG A 4 -7.04 9.50 -18.26
CA ARG A 4 -5.62 9.24 -17.95
C ARG A 4 -4.78 10.51 -17.88
N GLU A 5 -5.02 11.44 -18.81
CA GLU A 5 -4.28 12.71 -18.84
C GLU A 5 -4.59 13.54 -17.59
N ARG A 6 -5.86 13.59 -17.20
CA ARG A 6 -6.28 14.30 -15.99
C ARG A 6 -5.78 13.63 -14.70
N ALA A 7 -5.66 12.30 -14.71
CA ALA A 7 -5.03 11.60 -13.60
C ALA A 7 -3.55 11.97 -13.47
N ALA A 8 -2.83 12.06 -14.59
CA ALA A 8 -1.45 12.54 -14.60
C ALA A 8 -1.33 14.00 -14.12
N ASP A 9 -2.16 14.90 -14.65
CA ASP A 9 -2.22 16.31 -14.20
C ASP A 9 -2.45 16.41 -12.69
N MET A 10 -3.39 15.62 -12.16
CA MET A 10 -3.67 15.56 -10.72
C MET A 10 -2.45 15.07 -9.93
N GLY A 11 -1.78 14.04 -10.44
CA GLY A 11 -0.53 13.52 -9.86
C GLY A 11 0.55 14.59 -9.78
N CYS A 12 0.76 15.33 -10.88
CA CYS A 12 1.71 16.44 -10.90
C CYS A 12 1.38 17.50 -9.84
N VAL A 13 0.12 17.91 -9.72
CA VAL A 13 -0.29 18.90 -8.71
C VAL A 13 -0.04 18.40 -7.29
N LEU A 14 -0.44 17.16 -7.00
CA LEU A 14 -0.23 16.55 -5.69
C LEU A 14 1.25 16.45 -5.32
N GLY A 15 2.08 16.01 -6.27
CA GLY A 15 3.53 15.93 -6.07
C GLY A 15 4.15 17.30 -5.83
N GLN A 16 3.80 18.31 -6.63
CA GLN A 16 4.26 19.69 -6.47
C GLN A 16 3.87 20.27 -5.12
N GLU A 17 2.64 20.07 -4.68
CA GLU A 17 2.18 20.55 -3.38
C GLU A 17 2.87 19.86 -2.22
N ALA A 18 3.08 18.54 -2.30
CA ALA A 18 3.82 17.79 -1.29
C ALA A 18 5.27 18.27 -1.22
N ARG A 19 5.96 18.37 -2.37
CA ARG A 19 7.34 18.84 -2.45
C ARG A 19 7.49 20.27 -1.96
N GLY A 20 6.58 21.16 -2.35
CA GLY A 20 6.55 22.55 -1.91
C GLY A 20 6.36 22.72 -0.39
N ARG A 21 5.83 21.71 0.29
CA ARG A 21 5.70 21.64 1.75
C ARG A 21 6.85 20.86 2.43
N GLY A 22 7.89 20.48 1.69
CA GLY A 22 9.03 19.73 2.21
C GLY A 22 8.68 18.28 2.57
N LYS A 23 7.75 17.65 1.83
CA LYS A 23 7.39 16.25 2.02
C LYS A 23 7.97 15.40 0.89
N ASP A 24 8.63 14.32 1.25
CA ASP A 24 9.28 13.41 0.32
C ASP A 24 8.34 12.28 -0.13
N VAL A 25 7.33 11.95 0.67
CA VAL A 25 6.36 10.89 0.39
C VAL A 25 4.94 11.43 0.59
N ILE A 26 4.04 11.11 -0.36
CA ILE A 26 2.59 11.32 -0.22
C ILE A 26 1.88 9.98 -0.08
N LEU A 27 1.04 9.82 0.95
CA LEU A 27 0.32 8.56 1.23
C LEU A 27 -0.90 8.40 0.30
N ALA A 28 -0.62 8.30 -0.98
CA ALA A 28 -1.58 8.20 -2.09
C ALA A 28 -0.92 7.54 -3.32
N PRO A 29 -1.73 6.96 -4.23
CA PRO A 29 -3.18 6.79 -4.20
C PRO A 29 -3.65 5.58 -3.38
N GLY A 30 -4.90 5.64 -2.88
CA GLY A 30 -5.63 4.47 -2.43
C GLY A 30 -6.23 3.74 -3.63
N ILE A 31 -5.94 2.43 -3.78
CA ILE A 31 -6.33 1.66 -4.97
C ILE A 31 -6.98 0.31 -4.67
N ASN A 32 -7.45 0.10 -3.45
CA ASN A 32 -8.19 -1.11 -3.14
C ASN A 32 -9.47 -1.22 -3.98
N LEU A 33 -9.80 -2.44 -4.38
CA LEU A 33 -11.00 -2.73 -5.13
C LEU A 33 -12.25 -2.38 -4.31
N ILE A 34 -13.18 -1.61 -4.84
CA ILE A 34 -14.47 -1.32 -4.22
C ILE A 34 -15.37 -2.57 -4.33
N ARG A 35 -15.50 -3.35 -3.25
CA ARG A 35 -16.31 -4.58 -3.22
C ARG A 35 -17.71 -4.36 -2.66
N SER A 36 -17.81 -3.54 -1.63
CA SER A 36 -19.09 -3.23 -0.97
C SER A 36 -19.34 -1.74 -1.00
N PRO A 37 -20.54 -1.27 -1.37
CA PRO A 37 -20.85 0.15 -1.29
C PRO A 37 -20.86 0.69 0.14
N LEU A 38 -20.88 -0.20 1.15
CA LEU A 38 -20.89 0.16 2.56
C LEU A 38 -19.48 0.28 3.16
N CYS A 39 -18.41 0.03 2.40
CA CYS A 39 -17.05 0.24 2.90
C CYS A 39 -16.79 1.73 3.17
N GLY A 40 -16.40 2.05 4.41
CA GLY A 40 -16.21 3.43 4.86
C GLY A 40 -15.09 4.20 4.15
N ARG A 41 -14.20 3.51 3.43
CA ARG A 41 -13.07 4.12 2.70
C ARG A 41 -13.24 4.16 1.18
N ASN A 42 -14.42 3.85 0.65
CA ASN A 42 -14.68 3.92 -0.79
C ASN A 42 -14.45 5.32 -1.38
N PHE A 43 -14.55 6.38 -0.57
CA PHE A 43 -14.32 7.76 -1.02
C PHE A 43 -12.89 8.02 -1.51
N GLU A 44 -11.91 7.24 -1.06
CA GLU A 44 -10.50 7.37 -1.47
C GLU A 44 -10.07 6.33 -2.50
N TYR A 45 -10.92 5.35 -2.81
CA TYR A 45 -10.64 4.31 -3.80
C TYR A 45 -11.24 4.65 -5.16
N MET A 46 -10.74 4.02 -6.22
CA MET A 46 -11.03 4.44 -7.59
C MET A 46 -12.22 3.74 -8.22
N SER A 47 -12.34 2.42 -8.08
CA SER A 47 -13.30 1.62 -8.84
C SER A 47 -13.53 0.23 -8.25
N GLU A 48 -14.58 -0.43 -8.72
CA GLU A 48 -14.82 -1.88 -8.58
C GLU A 48 -14.21 -2.70 -9.74
N ASP A 49 -13.68 -2.03 -10.76
CA ASP A 49 -13.04 -2.63 -11.93
C ASP A 49 -11.52 -2.55 -11.80
N PRO A 50 -10.80 -3.69 -11.70
CA PRO A 50 -9.35 -3.71 -11.55
C PRO A 50 -8.61 -3.13 -12.77
N HIS A 51 -9.18 -3.24 -13.98
CA HIS A 51 -8.60 -2.62 -15.16
C HIS A 51 -8.66 -1.08 -15.06
N LEU A 52 -9.83 -0.54 -14.70
CA LEU A 52 -9.98 0.90 -14.53
C LEU A 52 -9.09 1.45 -13.40
N ILE A 53 -8.91 0.69 -12.31
CA ILE A 53 -7.95 1.03 -11.24
C ILE A 53 -6.55 1.16 -11.83
N SER A 54 -6.08 0.17 -12.59
CA SER A 54 -4.75 0.18 -13.21
C SER A 54 -4.56 1.37 -14.14
N GLU A 55 -5.57 1.62 -15.01
CA GLU A 55 -5.56 2.72 -15.98
C GLU A 55 -5.50 4.11 -15.35
N MET A 56 -6.06 4.27 -14.15
CA MET A 56 -6.07 5.56 -13.44
C MET A 56 -4.89 5.70 -12.47
N ALA A 57 -4.49 4.63 -11.79
CA ALA A 57 -3.42 4.66 -10.81
C ALA A 57 -2.06 4.94 -11.47
N VAL A 58 -1.75 4.27 -12.58
CA VAL A 58 -0.45 4.42 -13.27
C VAL A 58 -0.12 5.87 -13.63
N PRO A 59 -0.96 6.62 -14.37
CA PRO A 59 -0.63 8.00 -14.69
C PRO A 59 -0.60 8.92 -13.47
N LEU A 60 -1.45 8.68 -12.46
CA LEU A 60 -1.44 9.44 -11.22
C LEU A 60 -0.11 9.27 -10.46
N ILE A 61 0.36 8.02 -10.33
CA ILE A 61 1.63 7.69 -9.69
C ILE A 61 2.79 8.36 -10.43
N ARG A 62 2.85 8.22 -11.74
CA ARG A 62 3.91 8.84 -12.57
C ARG A 62 3.93 10.36 -12.40
N GLY A 63 2.77 11.00 -12.40
CA GLY A 63 2.66 12.44 -12.18
C GLY A 63 3.22 12.88 -10.83
N ILE A 64 2.99 12.11 -9.76
CA ILE A 64 3.57 12.37 -8.42
C ILE A 64 5.09 12.18 -8.45
N GLU A 65 5.56 11.04 -8.96
CA GLU A 65 6.98 10.66 -8.97
C GLU A 65 7.84 11.64 -9.79
N GLU A 66 7.31 12.21 -10.87
CA GLU A 66 7.97 13.23 -11.69
C GLU A 66 8.24 14.54 -10.93
N GLN A 67 7.63 14.75 -9.78
CA GLN A 67 7.81 15.96 -8.97
C GLN A 67 8.81 15.77 -7.79
N ASP A 68 9.66 14.76 -7.86
CA ASP A 68 10.63 14.42 -6.81
C ASP A 68 9.92 14.16 -5.46
N THR A 69 8.77 13.51 -5.53
CA THR A 69 7.95 13.08 -4.40
C THR A 69 7.53 11.62 -4.62
N ALA A 70 7.75 10.75 -3.66
CA ALA A 70 7.33 9.35 -3.79
C ALA A 70 5.83 9.19 -3.57
N ALA A 71 5.18 8.46 -4.48
CA ALA A 71 3.83 7.97 -4.27
C ALA A 71 3.84 6.75 -3.35
N CYS A 72 3.00 6.73 -2.31
CA CYS A 72 2.82 5.58 -1.44
C CYS A 72 1.48 4.93 -1.74
N VAL A 73 1.52 3.93 -2.61
CA VAL A 73 0.31 3.22 -3.05
C VAL A 73 -0.24 2.35 -1.93
N LYS A 74 -1.55 2.41 -1.69
CA LYS A 74 -2.16 1.80 -0.50
C LYS A 74 -3.56 1.23 -0.78
N HIS A 75 -4.02 0.28 0.02
CA HIS A 75 -3.38 -0.47 1.12
C HIS A 75 -3.15 -1.90 0.66
N PHE A 76 -1.95 -2.35 0.64
CA PHE A 76 -1.54 -3.66 0.11
C PHE A 76 -1.64 -4.74 1.20
N ALA A 77 -2.56 -5.68 1.10
CA ALA A 77 -3.63 -5.78 0.15
C ALA A 77 -4.94 -6.18 0.86
N LEU A 78 -6.07 -6.14 0.12
CA LEU A 78 -7.34 -6.66 0.59
C LEU A 78 -8.06 -5.84 1.67
N ASN A 79 -7.74 -4.56 1.83
CA ASN A 79 -8.48 -3.65 2.72
C ASN A 79 -9.79 -3.18 2.05
N ASN A 80 -10.78 -4.07 1.96
CA ASN A 80 -12.03 -3.86 1.22
C ASN A 80 -13.25 -3.63 2.11
N GLN A 81 -13.04 -3.52 3.43
CA GLN A 81 -14.07 -3.23 4.44
C GLN A 81 -13.41 -2.72 5.73
N GLU A 82 -14.16 -1.99 6.57
CA GLU A 82 -13.60 -1.33 7.76
C GLU A 82 -14.04 -1.95 9.09
N THR A 83 -14.99 -2.89 9.08
CA THR A 83 -15.42 -3.56 10.31
C THR A 83 -14.31 -4.47 10.82
N ARG A 84 -13.83 -4.19 12.06
CA ARG A 84 -12.71 -4.89 12.68
C ARG A 84 -11.47 -4.95 11.78
N ARG A 85 -11.17 -3.88 11.06
CA ARG A 85 -10.10 -3.84 10.04
C ARG A 85 -8.72 -4.27 10.55
N LEU A 86 -8.45 -4.12 11.85
CA LEU A 86 -7.17 -4.50 12.47
C LEU A 86 -7.03 -6.01 12.69
N ASP A 87 -8.14 -6.77 12.70
CA ASP A 87 -8.13 -8.20 13.02
C ASP A 87 -8.73 -9.09 11.94
N VAL A 88 -9.47 -8.50 10.99
CA VAL A 88 -10.25 -9.28 10.04
C VAL A 88 -9.35 -10.11 9.14
N GLU A 89 -9.70 -11.38 8.97
CA GLU A 89 -9.08 -12.26 7.97
C GLU A 89 -9.77 -12.07 6.62
N ALA A 90 -9.02 -11.67 5.61
CA ALA A 90 -9.52 -11.58 4.24
C ALA A 90 -9.51 -12.97 3.58
N ALA A 91 -10.67 -13.60 3.51
CA ALA A 91 -10.83 -14.90 2.85
C ALA A 91 -11.03 -14.71 1.34
N VAL A 92 -10.01 -15.01 0.56
CA VAL A 92 -10.03 -14.92 -0.89
C VAL A 92 -9.22 -16.07 -1.48
N ASP A 93 -9.71 -16.70 -2.56
CA ASP A 93 -8.95 -17.70 -3.29
C ASP A 93 -7.88 -17.07 -4.18
N GLU A 94 -6.92 -17.88 -4.62
CA GLU A 94 -5.78 -17.43 -5.42
C GLU A 94 -6.19 -16.77 -6.72
N ARG A 95 -7.21 -17.32 -7.39
CA ARG A 95 -7.68 -16.78 -8.66
C ARG A 95 -8.29 -15.40 -8.47
N ALA A 96 -9.19 -15.24 -7.50
CA ALA A 96 -9.80 -13.95 -7.21
C ALA A 96 -8.75 -12.93 -6.75
N LEU A 97 -7.79 -13.34 -5.92
CA LEU A 97 -6.67 -12.50 -5.51
C LEU A 97 -5.93 -11.93 -6.73
N ARG A 98 -5.53 -12.82 -7.65
CA ARG A 98 -4.71 -12.48 -8.82
C ARG A 98 -5.47 -11.73 -9.92
N GLU A 99 -6.74 -12.04 -10.11
CA GLU A 99 -7.53 -11.45 -11.21
C GLU A 99 -8.24 -10.15 -10.80
N LEU A 100 -8.52 -9.93 -9.50
CA LEU A 100 -9.33 -8.81 -9.05
C LEU A 100 -8.61 -7.87 -8.09
N TYR A 101 -7.92 -8.40 -7.07
CA TYR A 101 -7.42 -7.56 -5.98
C TYR A 101 -6.00 -7.05 -6.20
N LEU A 102 -5.16 -7.80 -6.90
CA LEU A 102 -3.76 -7.45 -7.12
C LEU A 102 -3.46 -6.65 -8.40
N PRO A 103 -4.26 -6.70 -9.50
CA PRO A 103 -3.85 -6.08 -10.76
C PRO A 103 -3.53 -4.59 -10.67
N GLY A 104 -4.28 -3.82 -9.87
CA GLY A 104 -4.00 -2.41 -9.66
C GLY A 104 -2.63 -2.16 -9.01
N PHE A 105 -2.27 -2.98 -8.01
CA PHE A 105 -0.97 -2.92 -7.35
C PHE A 105 0.16 -3.38 -8.27
N GLU A 106 -0.05 -4.45 -9.04
CA GLU A 106 0.93 -4.91 -10.03
C GLU A 106 1.23 -3.82 -11.06
N ALA A 107 0.19 -3.18 -11.60
CA ALA A 107 0.33 -2.06 -12.52
C ALA A 107 1.05 -0.85 -11.87
N ALA A 108 0.72 -0.53 -10.61
CA ALA A 108 1.40 0.51 -9.86
C ALA A 108 2.91 0.27 -9.74
N VAL A 109 3.32 -0.98 -9.49
CA VAL A 109 4.73 -1.38 -9.40
C VAL A 109 5.37 -1.44 -10.78
N LYS A 110 4.82 -2.24 -11.69
CA LYS A 110 5.47 -2.55 -12.98
C LYS A 110 5.41 -1.42 -13.99
N GLU A 111 4.31 -0.68 -14.00
CA GLU A 111 4.08 0.40 -14.96
C GLU A 111 4.19 1.78 -14.31
N GLY A 112 3.55 1.97 -13.15
CA GLY A 112 3.60 3.23 -12.40
C GLY A 112 4.99 3.55 -11.84
N LYS A 113 5.78 2.52 -11.57
CA LYS A 113 7.11 2.63 -10.96
C LYS A 113 7.09 3.30 -9.60
N THR A 114 6.02 3.03 -8.82
CA THR A 114 5.91 3.57 -7.48
C THR A 114 7.12 3.19 -6.63
N LYS A 115 7.62 4.14 -5.85
CA LYS A 115 8.79 3.94 -4.98
C LYS A 115 8.43 3.50 -3.58
N THR A 116 7.21 3.74 -3.15
CA THR A 116 6.75 3.30 -1.84
C THR A 116 5.38 2.66 -1.92
N LEU A 117 5.10 1.76 -0.96
CA LEU A 117 3.85 1.02 -0.89
C LEU A 117 3.47 0.84 0.58
N MET A 118 2.20 0.99 0.92
CA MET A 118 1.72 0.82 2.29
C MET A 118 0.99 -0.50 2.46
N GLY A 119 1.40 -1.27 3.46
CA GLY A 119 0.71 -2.49 3.88
C GLY A 119 -0.68 -2.21 4.43
N ALA A 120 -1.57 -3.19 4.33
CA ALA A 120 -2.92 -3.09 4.85
C ALA A 120 -3.03 -3.61 6.30
N TYR A 121 -4.05 -3.16 7.02
CA TYR A 121 -4.30 -3.59 8.40
C TYR A 121 -4.71 -5.06 8.55
N ASN A 122 -5.53 -5.55 7.62
CA ASN A 122 -6.17 -6.86 7.70
C ASN A 122 -5.16 -8.00 7.61
N ARG A 123 -5.64 -9.17 8.01
CA ARG A 123 -4.90 -10.42 7.84
C ARG A 123 -5.25 -11.09 6.52
N PHE A 124 -4.28 -11.83 6.01
CA PHE A 124 -4.43 -12.71 4.87
C PHE A 124 -3.61 -13.97 5.09
N ARG A 125 -4.25 -15.14 4.98
CA ARG A 125 -3.64 -16.45 5.26
C ARG A 125 -2.99 -16.54 6.64
N GLY A 126 -3.63 -15.93 7.63
CA GLY A 126 -3.20 -15.99 9.02
C GLY A 126 -2.18 -14.95 9.45
N GLU A 127 -1.61 -14.17 8.54
CA GLU A 127 -0.63 -13.12 8.82
C GLU A 127 -1.18 -11.72 8.50
N HIS A 128 -0.78 -10.71 9.26
CA HIS A 128 -1.12 -9.32 8.93
C HIS A 128 -0.41 -8.85 7.67
N CYS A 129 -1.12 -8.15 6.78
CA CYS A 129 -0.57 -7.76 5.48
C CYS A 129 0.70 -6.91 5.56
N CYS A 130 0.89 -6.13 6.63
CA CYS A 130 2.11 -5.34 6.84
C CYS A 130 3.38 -6.19 7.04
N HIS A 131 3.25 -7.48 7.36
CA HIS A 131 4.38 -8.41 7.51
C HIS A 131 4.07 -9.81 6.95
N ASN A 132 3.17 -9.89 5.97
CA ASN A 132 2.79 -11.14 5.31
C ASN A 132 3.86 -11.56 4.31
N HIS A 133 4.49 -12.72 4.56
CA HIS A 133 5.56 -13.24 3.70
C HIS A 133 5.11 -13.41 2.25
N TYR A 134 3.96 -14.05 2.04
CA TYR A 134 3.47 -14.33 0.70
C TYR A 134 3.22 -13.05 -0.12
N LEU A 135 2.61 -12.03 0.49
CA LEU A 135 2.34 -10.78 -0.19
C LEU A 135 3.63 -9.97 -0.46
N LEU A 136 4.50 -9.84 0.55
CA LEU A 136 5.65 -8.94 0.47
C LEU A 136 6.86 -9.59 -0.21
N GLN A 137 7.18 -10.85 0.11
CA GLN A 137 8.35 -11.52 -0.45
C GLN A 137 8.04 -12.24 -1.76
N ASP A 138 7.02 -13.12 -1.77
CA ASP A 138 6.78 -13.93 -2.96
C ASP A 138 6.21 -13.09 -4.11
N ILE A 139 5.13 -12.34 -3.86
CA ILE A 139 4.46 -11.56 -4.89
C ILE A 139 5.18 -10.24 -5.16
N LEU A 140 5.25 -9.36 -4.17
CA LEU A 140 5.70 -7.98 -4.38
C LEU A 140 7.16 -7.91 -4.82
N ARG A 141 8.07 -8.52 -4.06
CA ARG A 141 9.50 -8.49 -4.37
C ARG A 141 9.90 -9.57 -5.38
N GLY A 142 9.42 -10.81 -5.21
CA GLY A 142 9.80 -11.95 -6.06
C GLY A 142 9.21 -11.88 -7.46
N GLU A 143 7.89 -11.82 -7.59
CA GLU A 143 7.23 -11.86 -8.90
C GLU A 143 7.21 -10.50 -9.62
N TRP A 144 7.00 -9.41 -8.87
CA TRP A 144 6.89 -8.08 -9.49
C TRP A 144 8.21 -7.31 -9.53
N GLY A 145 9.23 -7.74 -8.76
CA GLY A 145 10.54 -7.12 -8.72
C GLY A 145 10.53 -5.74 -8.06
N PHE A 146 9.66 -5.53 -7.07
CA PHE A 146 9.61 -4.28 -6.33
C PHE A 146 10.89 -4.11 -5.49
N ASP A 147 11.62 -3.05 -5.73
CA ASP A 147 12.86 -2.67 -5.05
C ASP A 147 12.73 -1.42 -4.17
N GLY A 148 11.50 -0.91 -4.04
CA GLY A 148 11.18 0.26 -3.23
C GLY A 148 10.93 -0.06 -1.76
N VAL A 149 10.34 0.90 -1.04
CA VAL A 149 10.12 0.87 0.40
C VAL A 149 8.68 0.45 0.74
N VAL A 150 8.54 -0.55 1.60
CA VAL A 150 7.26 -0.97 2.19
C VAL A 150 7.08 -0.27 3.53
N ILE A 151 5.98 0.46 3.66
CA ILE A 151 5.62 1.21 4.86
C ILE A 151 4.41 0.53 5.50
N SER A 152 4.36 0.39 6.83
CA SER A 152 3.14 -0.10 7.48
C SER A 152 2.05 0.97 7.50
N ASP A 153 0.79 0.56 7.61
CA ASP A 153 -0.24 1.44 8.14
C ASP A 153 -0.05 1.58 9.67
N TRP A 154 -0.61 2.64 10.29
CA TRP A 154 -0.41 2.93 11.72
C TRP A 154 -0.96 1.82 12.61
N GLY A 155 -0.10 1.23 13.43
CA GLY A 155 -0.48 0.09 14.28
C GLY A 155 -0.77 -1.21 13.49
N GLY A 156 -0.32 -1.31 12.25
CA GLY A 156 -0.50 -2.50 11.41
C GLY A 156 0.56 -3.59 11.61
N VAL A 157 1.58 -3.36 12.43
CA VAL A 157 2.65 -4.32 12.72
C VAL A 157 2.39 -5.01 14.05
N HIS A 158 2.48 -6.34 14.07
CA HIS A 158 2.13 -7.15 15.24
C HIS A 158 3.20 -8.18 15.62
N ASP A 159 4.27 -8.30 14.83
CA ASP A 159 5.38 -9.23 15.11
C ASP A 159 6.69 -8.65 14.57
N THR A 160 7.67 -8.50 15.47
CA THR A 160 8.99 -7.93 15.19
C THR A 160 9.78 -8.74 14.17
N MET A 161 9.82 -10.05 14.37
CA MET A 161 10.65 -10.92 13.50
C MET A 161 10.02 -11.06 12.12
N GLN A 162 8.70 -11.28 12.05
CA GLN A 162 8.01 -11.34 10.77
C GLN A 162 8.14 -10.01 10.01
N ALA A 163 8.02 -8.88 10.68
CA ALA A 163 8.18 -7.57 10.03
C ALA A 163 9.58 -7.42 9.40
N ALA A 164 10.62 -7.72 10.15
CA ALA A 164 11.99 -7.61 9.67
C ALA A 164 12.33 -8.64 8.57
N GLU A 165 11.92 -9.89 8.74
CA GLU A 165 12.28 -10.98 7.81
C GLU A 165 11.43 -10.96 6.54
N ASN A 166 10.16 -10.52 6.64
CA ASN A 166 9.22 -10.55 5.51
C ASN A 166 9.23 -9.25 4.68
N GLY A 167 10.11 -8.29 5.00
CA GLY A 167 10.40 -7.17 4.10
C GLY A 167 9.55 -5.92 4.31
N LEU A 168 9.09 -5.67 5.53
CA LEU A 168 8.67 -4.34 5.96
C LEU A 168 9.92 -3.48 6.17
N ASP A 169 9.93 -2.27 5.64
CA ASP A 169 11.08 -1.36 5.74
C ASP A 169 10.86 -0.25 6.78
N ILE A 170 9.62 0.25 6.89
CA ILE A 170 9.27 1.35 7.80
C ILE A 170 7.98 1.01 8.55
N GLU A 171 8.02 1.05 9.88
CA GLU A 171 6.84 1.04 10.72
C GLU A 171 6.37 2.47 11.00
N MET A 172 5.12 2.78 10.66
CA MET A 172 4.50 4.07 10.98
C MET A 172 4.13 4.13 12.45
N SER A 173 4.61 5.17 13.12
CA SER A 173 4.39 5.41 14.54
C SER A 173 3.62 6.72 14.80
N GLU A 174 2.95 6.81 15.94
CA GLU A 174 2.21 7.99 16.39
C GLU A 174 2.97 8.77 17.47
N THR A 175 3.91 8.12 18.14
CA THR A 175 4.70 8.70 19.25
C THR A 175 6.19 8.40 19.09
N SER A 176 7.00 8.91 20.01
CA SER A 176 8.43 8.60 20.14
C SER A 176 8.73 7.51 21.17
N ASP A 177 7.72 6.76 21.61
CA ASP A 177 7.88 5.67 22.57
C ASP A 177 8.33 4.41 21.83
N PHE A 178 9.62 4.35 21.51
CA PHE A 178 10.21 3.33 20.62
C PHE A 178 10.13 1.90 21.16
N ASP A 179 9.91 1.73 22.45
CA ASP A 179 9.67 0.44 23.08
C ASP A 179 8.31 -0.20 22.68
N GLN A 180 7.41 0.58 22.12
CA GLN A 180 6.06 0.13 21.71
C GLN A 180 5.99 -0.32 20.25
N TYR A 181 7.05 -0.09 19.45
CA TYR A 181 7.05 -0.40 18.02
C TYR A 181 7.93 -1.59 17.69
N CYS A 182 7.40 -2.51 16.89
CA CYS A 182 8.07 -3.75 16.52
C CYS A 182 9.41 -3.54 15.81
N MET A 183 9.51 -2.50 14.97
CA MET A 183 10.71 -2.19 14.18
C MET A 183 11.65 -1.18 14.85
N ALA A 184 11.46 -0.91 16.14
CA ALA A 184 12.29 0.00 16.93
C ALA A 184 13.09 -0.75 18.02
N ASP A 185 12.95 -0.40 19.30
CA ASP A 185 13.70 -1.04 20.39
C ASP A 185 13.52 -2.57 20.44
N PRO A 186 12.31 -3.14 20.25
CA PRO A 186 12.15 -4.60 20.21
C PRO A 186 12.95 -5.29 19.10
N LEU A 187 13.17 -4.63 17.95
CA LEU A 187 14.04 -5.19 16.90
C LEU A 187 15.52 -5.07 17.28
N ALA A 188 15.93 -3.92 17.82
CA ALA A 188 17.29 -3.68 18.24
C ALA A 188 17.78 -4.68 19.30
N GLU A 189 16.89 -5.17 20.17
CA GLU A 189 17.18 -6.20 21.17
C GLU A 189 17.40 -7.61 20.57
N LYS A 190 16.98 -7.84 19.32
CA LYS A 190 17.05 -9.14 18.63
C LYS A 190 18.20 -9.25 17.64
N VAL A 191 18.85 -8.15 17.32
CA VAL A 191 19.99 -8.03 16.42
C VAL A 191 21.30 -7.90 17.21
#